data_97dee42b63c811fbd6cd6c095a0e74a0
#
_entry.id   97dee42b63c811fbd6cd6c095a0e74a0
#
_cell.length_a   1.000
_cell.length_b   1.000
_cell.length_c   1.000
_cell.angle_alpha   90.00
_cell.angle_beta   90.00
_cell.angle_gamma   90.00
#
_symmetry.space_group_name_H-M   'P 1'
#
loop_
_entity.id
_entity.type
_entity.pdbx_description
1 polymer ?
#
loop_
_entity_poly.entity_id
_entity_poly.type
_entity_poly.pdbx_seq_one_letter_code
_entity_poly.pdbx_strand_id
1 'polypeptide(L)'
;MYRVLLFDNPNRKNPKIIHEPYSYGEKIKDSEVYLSLNGLGISTFEFTFNINNKYYQKIEPIIHFIQIVDVTRNKEIFYGRVAKITNKMEASGSFSQTLLAEDEKAFLYDSVQTYMKPTRMTVSAYLQKILDAHNKQVEAHKQFRLGEVNVVDNGDLLRGLGYQSTADTIKEKLLDRLGGTLTLRRVGNINYLDYLSNYGVNSETPLQLTKNLKSATRDIDISELFTRIVPVGQDIEDTSNTDIEVGTDFSRPKYTIEKVNGGKNCLDDEALIKKFGLNTGIVEFSNVKDPSILKRRGLQWLKDQSLMLVTWTVEAIELGLLDKRYELITLGNSYKVDNQFIYAVERLQVIEKKFSILEPQKVTLTIGSKKKKLTDYQNEIKAIQSNLVNVKKFATAGVQNISELIKRQEEFDNDLSVQSSKVSSLEDLTSELSTTVTESTEAFKQLASDLTNTVESVGTAQTEMKKALDDLIKRVEKLEK
;
A
#
# COMPACT_ATOMS: atom_id res chain seq x y z
N MET A 1 11.56 -33.90 1.41
CA MET A 1 11.10 -34.14 0.02
C MET A 1 9.68 -33.67 -0.13
N TYR A 2 9.32 -33.11 -1.31
CA TYR A 2 8.08 -32.37 -1.49
C TYR A 2 7.13 -33.06 -2.43
N ARG A 3 5.87 -33.16 -2.00
CA ARG A 3 4.72 -33.59 -2.82
C ARG A 3 3.93 -32.36 -3.23
N VAL A 4 3.43 -32.35 -4.46
CA VAL A 4 2.53 -31.30 -4.93
C VAL A 4 1.14 -31.87 -5.16
N LEU A 5 0.17 -31.21 -4.55
CA LEU A 5 -1.23 -31.57 -4.59
C LEU A 5 -2.02 -30.48 -5.33
N LEU A 6 -2.96 -30.94 -6.14
CA LEU A 6 -3.94 -30.12 -6.86
C LEU A 6 -5.30 -30.31 -6.22
N PHE A 7 -6.04 -29.23 -6.01
CA PHE A 7 -7.41 -29.21 -5.56
C PHE A 7 -8.30 -28.53 -6.59
N ASP A 8 -9.45 -29.12 -6.87
CA ASP A 8 -10.45 -28.58 -7.81
C ASP A 8 -11.26 -27.43 -7.18
N ASN A 9 -11.10 -27.19 -5.89
CA ASN A 9 -11.82 -26.16 -5.16
C ASN A 9 -11.06 -25.77 -3.87
N PRO A 10 -11.40 -24.64 -3.24
CA PRO A 10 -10.69 -24.13 -2.05
C PRO A 10 -10.93 -24.95 -0.76
N ASN A 11 -11.86 -25.91 -0.77
CA ASN A 11 -12.23 -26.68 0.43
C ASN A 11 -11.17 -27.70 0.86
N ARG A 12 -10.06 -27.83 0.13
CA ARG A 12 -8.92 -28.71 0.39
C ARG A 12 -9.30 -30.20 0.57
N LYS A 13 -10.36 -30.62 -0.14
CA LYS A 13 -10.82 -32.02 -0.12
C LYS A 13 -10.41 -32.72 -1.43
N ASN A 14 -10.20 -34.03 -1.33
CA ASN A 14 -9.90 -34.91 -2.47
C ASN A 14 -8.70 -34.44 -3.30
N PRO A 15 -7.50 -34.26 -2.70
CA PRO A 15 -6.32 -33.81 -3.42
C PRO A 15 -5.91 -34.79 -4.52
N LYS A 16 -5.49 -34.24 -5.65
CA LYS A 16 -4.88 -34.98 -6.76
C LYS A 16 -3.37 -34.78 -6.70
N ILE A 17 -2.60 -35.86 -6.77
CA ILE A 17 -1.13 -35.76 -6.74
C ILE A 17 -0.67 -35.40 -8.15
N ILE A 18 0.00 -34.26 -8.31
CA ILE A 18 0.58 -33.79 -9.57
C ILE A 18 2.10 -33.92 -9.61
N HIS A 19 2.72 -34.11 -8.43
CA HIS A 19 4.11 -34.47 -8.29
C HIS A 19 4.32 -35.35 -7.05
N GLU A 20 4.90 -36.54 -7.24
CA GLU A 20 5.27 -37.48 -6.18
C GLU A 20 6.78 -37.70 -6.19
N PRO A 21 7.52 -37.36 -5.09
CA PRO A 21 8.99 -37.47 -5.09
C PRO A 21 9.52 -38.92 -5.15
N TYR A 22 8.76 -39.89 -4.62
CA TYR A 22 9.25 -41.25 -4.39
C TYR A 22 8.85 -42.28 -5.45
N SER A 23 7.93 -41.97 -6.35
CA SER A 23 7.39 -42.92 -7.31
C SER A 23 7.73 -42.54 -8.74
N TYR A 24 7.52 -43.50 -9.67
CA TYR A 24 7.50 -43.25 -11.11
C TYR A 24 6.19 -42.54 -11.55
N GLY A 25 5.38 -42.07 -10.57
CA GLY A 25 4.14 -41.38 -10.83
C GLY A 25 4.30 -40.01 -11.46
N GLU A 26 3.26 -39.18 -11.31
CA GLU A 26 3.24 -37.85 -11.89
C GLU A 26 4.45 -37.00 -11.47
N LYS A 27 5.09 -36.36 -12.44
CA LYS A 27 6.25 -35.49 -12.23
C LYS A 27 6.05 -34.14 -12.89
N ILE A 28 6.54 -33.13 -12.26
CA ILE A 28 6.79 -31.82 -12.88
C ILE A 28 8.20 -31.79 -13.46
N LYS A 29 8.41 -30.98 -14.49
CA LYS A 29 9.70 -30.88 -15.22
C LYS A 29 10.64 -29.89 -14.56
N ASP A 30 10.09 -28.78 -14.06
CA ASP A 30 10.84 -27.68 -13.47
C ASP A 30 9.99 -27.00 -12.41
N SER A 31 10.63 -26.32 -11.46
CA SER A 31 9.92 -25.63 -10.39
C SER A 31 10.74 -24.57 -9.68
N GLU A 32 10.08 -23.48 -9.29
CA GLU A 32 10.61 -22.49 -8.35
C GLU A 32 9.55 -22.18 -7.28
N VAL A 33 9.90 -22.38 -6.03
CA VAL A 33 9.16 -21.87 -4.87
C VAL A 33 9.83 -20.58 -4.42
N TYR A 34 9.09 -19.49 -4.42
CA TYR A 34 9.53 -18.19 -3.94
C TYR A 34 8.71 -17.80 -2.71
N LEU A 35 9.35 -17.79 -1.55
CA LEU A 35 8.77 -17.34 -0.29
C LEU A 35 9.28 -15.93 0.02
N SER A 36 8.38 -15.00 0.35
CA SER A 36 8.74 -13.60 0.56
C SER A 36 8.06 -12.98 1.78
N LEU A 37 8.77 -12.08 2.45
CA LEU A 37 8.26 -11.13 3.45
C LEU A 37 8.25 -9.68 2.93
N ASN A 38 8.69 -9.46 1.70
CA ASN A 38 8.73 -8.12 1.10
C ASN A 38 7.32 -7.59 0.77
N GLY A 39 7.07 -6.35 1.12
CA GLY A 39 5.77 -5.73 0.92
C GLY A 39 4.65 -6.54 1.58
N LEU A 40 3.65 -6.97 0.82
CA LEU A 40 2.60 -7.88 1.30
C LEU A 40 3.11 -9.30 1.62
N GLY A 41 4.34 -9.63 1.21
CA GLY A 41 4.94 -10.93 1.41
C GLY A 41 4.22 -12.06 0.66
N ILE A 42 3.64 -11.78 -0.50
CA ILE A 42 3.00 -12.82 -1.34
C ILE A 42 4.07 -13.76 -1.85
N SER A 43 3.88 -15.04 -1.55
CA SER A 43 4.75 -16.12 -2.01
C SER A 43 4.18 -16.75 -3.27
N THR A 44 5.05 -17.28 -4.12
CA THR A 44 4.65 -17.88 -5.39
C THR A 44 5.27 -19.25 -5.58
N PHE A 45 4.60 -20.05 -6.38
CA PHE A 45 5.10 -21.33 -6.85
C PHE A 45 4.91 -21.43 -8.35
N GLU A 46 6.02 -21.43 -9.09
CA GLU A 46 6.05 -21.70 -10.52
C GLU A 46 6.49 -23.13 -10.80
N PHE A 47 5.81 -23.83 -11.71
CA PHE A 47 6.15 -25.18 -12.09
C PHE A 47 5.73 -25.49 -13.52
N THR A 48 6.42 -26.44 -14.16
CA THR A 48 6.22 -26.78 -15.55
C THR A 48 5.85 -28.25 -15.72
N PHE A 49 4.81 -28.49 -16.50
CA PHE A 49 4.43 -29.81 -17.00
C PHE A 49 4.98 -30.10 -18.38
N ASN A 50 5.32 -31.36 -18.61
CA ASN A 50 5.44 -31.92 -19.95
C ASN A 50 4.05 -32.37 -20.45
N ILE A 51 3.90 -32.54 -21.75
CA ILE A 51 2.69 -33.05 -22.40
C ILE A 51 2.24 -34.41 -21.84
N ASN A 52 3.18 -35.22 -21.33
CA ASN A 52 2.92 -36.56 -20.81
C ASN A 52 2.30 -36.54 -19.36
N ASN A 53 2.27 -35.40 -18.70
CA ASN A 53 1.61 -35.32 -17.40
C ASN A 53 0.10 -35.38 -17.60
N LYS A 54 -0.59 -36.24 -16.88
CA LYS A 54 -2.06 -36.44 -17.02
C LYS A 54 -2.90 -35.20 -16.70
N TYR A 55 -2.31 -34.19 -16.03
CA TYR A 55 -2.94 -32.92 -15.69
C TYR A 55 -2.58 -31.79 -16.68
N TYR A 56 -1.78 -32.08 -17.70
CA TYR A 56 -1.49 -31.15 -18.77
C TYR A 56 -2.77 -30.62 -19.40
N GLN A 57 -2.93 -29.30 -19.49
CA GLN A 57 -4.13 -28.59 -19.98
C GLN A 57 -5.45 -28.85 -19.21
N LYS A 58 -5.39 -29.40 -17.98
CA LYS A 58 -6.59 -29.65 -17.16
C LYS A 58 -6.70 -28.73 -15.95
N ILE A 59 -5.77 -27.81 -15.80
CA ILE A 59 -5.76 -26.84 -14.70
C ILE A 59 -6.26 -25.50 -15.21
N GLU A 60 -7.11 -24.84 -14.45
CA GLU A 60 -7.69 -23.55 -14.78
C GLU A 60 -7.30 -22.51 -13.73
N PRO A 61 -6.97 -21.26 -14.15
CA PRO A 61 -6.66 -20.20 -13.22
C PRO A 61 -7.86 -19.88 -12.32
N ILE A 62 -7.58 -19.40 -11.11
CA ILE A 62 -8.56 -18.97 -10.08
C ILE A 62 -9.37 -20.14 -9.47
N ILE A 63 -9.71 -21.16 -10.26
CA ILE A 63 -10.54 -22.30 -9.85
C ILE A 63 -9.71 -23.31 -9.06
N HIS A 64 -8.51 -23.63 -9.56
CA HIS A 64 -7.68 -24.67 -8.99
C HIS A 64 -6.67 -24.11 -7.98
N PHE A 65 -6.40 -24.93 -6.95
CA PHE A 65 -5.46 -24.62 -5.87
C PHE A 65 -4.32 -25.62 -5.82
N ILE A 66 -3.15 -25.15 -5.43
CA ILE A 66 -1.93 -25.95 -5.33
C ILE A 66 -1.43 -25.93 -3.90
N GLN A 67 -0.99 -27.10 -3.41
CA GLN A 67 -0.34 -27.25 -2.11
C GLN A 67 0.99 -27.96 -2.28
N ILE A 68 2.02 -27.46 -1.61
CA ILE A 68 3.31 -28.14 -1.45
C ILE A 68 3.39 -28.66 -0.02
N VAL A 69 3.65 -29.95 0.12
CA VAL A 69 3.80 -30.61 1.42
C VAL A 69 5.19 -31.23 1.52
N ASP A 70 5.92 -30.92 2.57
CA ASP A 70 7.10 -31.70 2.98
C ASP A 70 6.62 -33.01 3.58
N VAL A 71 6.71 -34.09 2.81
CA VAL A 71 6.24 -35.42 3.22
C VAL A 71 7.06 -36.00 4.37
N THR A 72 8.32 -35.59 4.54
CA THR A 72 9.21 -36.07 5.61
C THR A 72 8.82 -35.48 6.96
N ARG A 73 8.31 -34.24 6.98
CA ARG A 73 7.93 -33.50 8.19
C ARG A 73 6.44 -33.34 8.34
N ASN A 74 5.66 -33.78 7.35
CA ASN A 74 4.22 -33.58 7.24
C ASN A 74 3.83 -32.09 7.44
N LYS A 75 4.57 -31.20 6.78
CA LYS A 75 4.40 -29.75 6.92
C LYS A 75 4.01 -29.12 5.58
N GLU A 76 2.96 -28.31 5.59
CA GLU A 76 2.61 -27.44 4.46
C GLU A 76 3.71 -26.38 4.30
N ILE A 77 4.21 -26.23 3.08
CA ILE A 77 5.22 -25.23 2.70
C ILE A 77 4.58 -24.08 1.94
N PHE A 78 3.59 -24.40 1.10
CA PHE A 78 2.89 -23.45 0.26
C PHE A 78 1.47 -23.95 0.04
N TYR A 79 0.53 -23.02 0.01
CA TYR A 79 -0.81 -23.21 -0.50
C TYR A 79 -1.28 -21.94 -1.17
N GLY A 80 -1.89 -22.09 -2.37
CA GLY A 80 -2.35 -20.93 -3.12
C GLY A 80 -3.17 -21.29 -4.32
N ARG A 81 -3.72 -20.27 -4.99
CA ARG A 81 -4.49 -20.40 -6.23
C ARG A 81 -3.58 -20.36 -7.45
N VAL A 82 -3.94 -21.05 -8.51
CA VAL A 82 -3.31 -20.88 -9.82
C VAL A 82 -3.71 -19.51 -10.37
N ALA A 83 -2.72 -18.65 -10.62
CA ALA A 83 -2.95 -17.29 -11.11
C ALA A 83 -2.70 -17.15 -12.61
N LYS A 84 -1.70 -17.88 -13.15
CA LYS A 84 -1.31 -17.76 -14.56
C LYS A 84 -0.95 -19.11 -15.13
N ILE A 85 -1.27 -19.30 -16.41
CA ILE A 85 -0.89 -20.47 -17.22
C ILE A 85 -0.28 -19.98 -18.50
N THR A 86 0.88 -20.55 -18.87
CA THR A 86 1.57 -20.29 -20.12
C THR A 86 1.81 -21.61 -20.86
N ASN A 87 1.23 -21.75 -22.02
CA ASN A 87 1.48 -22.90 -22.90
C ASN A 87 2.57 -22.53 -23.90
N LYS A 88 3.56 -23.41 -24.08
CA LYS A 88 4.70 -23.17 -24.95
C LYS A 88 4.90 -24.34 -25.87
N MET A 89 5.16 -24.04 -27.15
CA MET A 89 5.71 -24.95 -28.13
C MET A 89 7.09 -24.45 -28.54
N GLU A 90 8.09 -25.28 -28.46
CA GLU A 90 9.45 -24.95 -28.86
C GLU A 90 9.72 -25.36 -30.32
N ALA A 91 10.70 -24.76 -30.96
CA ALA A 91 11.10 -25.11 -32.35
C ALA A 91 11.52 -26.57 -32.47
N SER A 92 11.95 -27.22 -31.39
CA SER A 92 12.25 -28.66 -31.30
C SER A 92 11.01 -29.54 -31.34
N GLY A 93 9.79 -28.98 -31.36
CA GLY A 93 8.52 -29.70 -31.28
C GLY A 93 8.13 -30.13 -29.87
N SER A 94 8.85 -29.69 -28.85
CA SER A 94 8.46 -29.99 -27.48
C SER A 94 7.36 -29.06 -26.98
N PHE A 95 6.42 -29.61 -26.20
CA PHE A 95 5.31 -28.87 -25.62
C PHE A 95 5.45 -28.84 -24.09
N SER A 96 5.21 -27.69 -23.51
CA SER A 96 5.21 -27.51 -22.06
C SER A 96 4.12 -26.55 -21.62
N GLN A 97 3.69 -26.69 -20.36
CA GLN A 97 2.76 -25.79 -19.71
C GLN A 97 3.36 -25.34 -18.38
N THR A 98 3.60 -24.06 -18.25
CA THR A 98 4.10 -23.45 -17.01
C THR A 98 2.93 -22.79 -16.27
N LEU A 99 2.81 -23.09 -14.99
CA LEU A 99 1.78 -22.59 -14.11
C LEU A 99 2.42 -21.79 -12.99
N LEU A 100 1.84 -20.63 -12.69
CA LEU A 100 2.19 -19.80 -11.55
C LEU A 100 1.03 -19.81 -10.55
N ALA A 101 1.30 -20.27 -9.35
CA ALA A 101 0.39 -20.14 -8.21
C ALA A 101 0.89 -19.06 -7.25
N GLU A 102 -0.05 -18.36 -6.63
CA GLU A 102 0.20 -17.31 -5.63
C GLU A 102 -0.49 -17.66 -4.31
N ASP A 103 0.12 -17.34 -3.17
CA ASP A 103 -0.42 -17.68 -1.85
C ASP A 103 -1.71 -16.92 -1.53
N GLU A 104 -2.37 -17.33 -0.45
CA GLU A 104 -3.68 -16.79 -0.06
C GLU A 104 -3.66 -15.29 0.25
N LYS A 105 -2.50 -14.66 0.50
CA LYS A 105 -2.43 -13.21 0.69
C LYS A 105 -2.74 -12.44 -0.59
N ALA A 106 -2.58 -13.06 -1.75
CA ALA A 106 -2.98 -12.49 -3.03
C ALA A 106 -4.49 -12.24 -3.15
N PHE A 107 -5.33 -12.89 -2.32
CA PHE A 107 -6.77 -12.60 -2.27
C PHE A 107 -7.09 -11.15 -1.88
N LEU A 108 -6.16 -10.47 -1.22
CA LEU A 108 -6.30 -9.05 -0.90
C LEU A 108 -6.40 -8.15 -2.15
N TYR A 109 -5.98 -8.64 -3.33
CA TYR A 109 -6.21 -7.95 -4.60
C TYR A 109 -7.61 -8.14 -5.17
N ASP A 110 -8.38 -9.10 -4.66
CA ASP A 110 -9.72 -9.43 -5.18
C ASP A 110 -10.81 -8.47 -4.66
N SER A 111 -10.46 -7.45 -3.90
CA SER A 111 -11.38 -6.47 -3.37
C SER A 111 -10.82 -5.05 -3.39
N VAL A 112 -11.71 -4.07 -3.29
CA VAL A 112 -11.36 -2.64 -3.30
C VAL A 112 -11.86 -1.95 -2.03
N GLN A 113 -11.13 -0.95 -1.59
CA GLN A 113 -11.56 -0.08 -0.51
C GLN A 113 -12.35 1.10 -1.07
N THR A 114 -13.41 1.49 -0.38
CA THR A 114 -14.19 2.68 -0.69
C THR A 114 -13.73 3.86 0.16
N TYR A 115 -14.16 5.06 -0.20
CA TYR A 115 -13.80 6.25 0.54
C TYR A 115 -14.24 6.18 2.01
N MET A 116 -13.30 6.49 2.90
CA MET A 116 -13.55 6.72 4.31
C MET A 116 -12.90 8.03 4.73
N LYS A 117 -13.67 8.91 5.35
CA LYS A 117 -13.16 10.16 5.91
C LYS A 117 -12.01 9.88 6.90
N PRO A 118 -10.92 10.65 6.83
CA PRO A 118 -9.81 10.49 7.77
C PRO A 118 -10.28 10.64 9.22
N THR A 119 -9.99 9.64 10.04
CA THR A 119 -10.40 9.54 11.44
C THR A 119 -9.24 8.99 12.27
N ARG A 120 -9.13 9.42 13.52
CA ARG A 120 -8.15 8.85 14.45
C ARG A 120 -8.56 7.43 14.83
N MET A 121 -7.67 6.49 14.64
CA MET A 121 -7.85 5.10 15.08
C MET A 121 -6.50 4.39 15.19
N THR A 122 -6.45 3.35 16.02
CA THR A 122 -5.27 2.49 16.15
C THR A 122 -4.98 1.73 14.87
N VAL A 123 -3.74 1.25 14.72
CA VAL A 123 -3.33 0.40 13.59
C VAL A 123 -4.22 -0.83 13.48
N SER A 124 -4.49 -1.50 14.63
CA SER A 124 -5.34 -2.69 14.69
C SER A 124 -6.77 -2.40 14.24
N ALA A 125 -7.40 -1.32 14.74
CA ALA A 125 -8.74 -0.93 14.35
C ALA A 125 -8.84 -0.54 12.86
N TYR A 126 -7.79 0.07 12.32
CA TYR A 126 -7.72 0.42 10.91
C TYR A 126 -7.61 -0.81 10.01
N LEU A 127 -6.72 -1.75 10.36
CA LEU A 127 -6.58 -3.01 9.62
C LEU A 127 -7.86 -3.84 9.70
N GLN A 128 -8.51 -3.92 10.88
CA GLN A 128 -9.80 -4.59 11.01
C GLN A 128 -10.85 -4.00 10.06
N LYS A 129 -10.92 -2.67 9.96
CA LYS A 129 -11.88 -2.00 9.07
C LYS A 129 -11.63 -2.29 7.60
N ILE A 130 -10.35 -2.36 7.20
CA ILE A 130 -9.93 -2.76 5.86
C ILE A 130 -10.38 -4.21 5.57
N LEU A 131 -10.13 -5.13 6.51
CA LEU A 131 -10.51 -6.54 6.38
C LEU A 131 -12.02 -6.74 6.37
N ASP A 132 -12.78 -5.98 7.15
CA ASP A 132 -14.25 -6.04 7.15
C ASP A 132 -14.83 -5.63 5.79
N ALA A 133 -14.24 -4.62 5.15
CA ALA A 133 -14.61 -4.19 3.80
C ALA A 133 -14.23 -5.24 2.75
N HIS A 134 -13.04 -5.85 2.86
CA HIS A 134 -12.61 -6.96 2.01
C HIS A 134 -13.56 -8.17 2.13
N ASN A 135 -13.82 -8.62 3.35
CA ASN A 135 -14.61 -9.81 3.63
C ASN A 135 -16.07 -9.73 3.12
N LYS A 136 -16.62 -8.52 2.98
CA LYS A 136 -17.95 -8.31 2.39
C LYS A 136 -17.99 -8.47 0.87
N GLN A 137 -16.83 -8.42 0.20
CA GLN A 137 -16.73 -8.42 -1.25
C GLN A 137 -16.27 -9.77 -1.81
N VAL A 138 -15.76 -10.66 -0.96
CA VAL A 138 -15.15 -11.93 -1.40
C VAL A 138 -15.84 -13.15 -0.79
N GLU A 139 -15.65 -14.29 -1.42
CA GLU A 139 -16.15 -15.57 -0.96
C GLU A 139 -15.47 -16.00 0.37
N ALA A 140 -16.16 -16.84 1.13
CA ALA A 140 -15.75 -17.25 2.48
C ALA A 140 -14.30 -17.77 2.58
N HIS A 141 -13.80 -18.46 1.55
CA HIS A 141 -12.45 -19.03 1.54
C HIS A 141 -11.36 -17.97 1.33
N LYS A 142 -11.70 -16.78 0.84
CA LYS A 142 -10.80 -15.65 0.63
C LYS A 142 -10.81 -14.65 1.79
N GLN A 143 -11.69 -14.86 2.78
CA GLN A 143 -11.84 -13.97 3.92
C GLN A 143 -10.68 -14.11 4.91
N PHE A 144 -10.36 -13.01 5.56
CA PHE A 144 -9.36 -12.96 6.63
C PHE A 144 -9.97 -12.48 7.93
N ARG A 145 -9.53 -13.06 9.03
CA ARG A 145 -9.72 -12.50 10.37
C ARG A 145 -8.47 -11.73 10.77
N LEU A 146 -8.68 -10.67 11.54
CA LEU A 146 -7.56 -9.99 12.17
C LEU A 146 -6.91 -10.92 13.16
N GLY A 147 -5.60 -11.07 13.02
CA GLY A 147 -4.77 -11.82 13.94
C GLY A 147 -4.07 -10.89 14.95
N GLU A 148 -2.83 -11.18 15.27
CA GLU A 148 -2.01 -10.35 16.14
C GLU A 148 -1.56 -9.08 15.42
N VAL A 149 -1.74 -7.91 16.07
CA VAL A 149 -1.25 -6.62 15.59
C VAL A 149 -0.46 -5.95 16.70
N ASN A 150 0.86 -5.98 16.59
CA ASN A 150 1.77 -5.35 17.55
C ASN A 150 2.56 -4.17 16.96
N VAL A 151 2.34 -3.84 15.69
CA VAL A 151 2.81 -2.59 15.10
C VAL A 151 1.95 -1.45 15.62
N VAL A 152 2.60 -0.46 16.20
CA VAL A 152 1.96 0.73 16.77
C VAL A 152 2.51 1.98 16.12
N ASP A 153 1.71 3.02 16.06
CA ASP A 153 2.15 4.38 15.78
C ASP A 153 1.94 5.28 16.99
N ASN A 154 2.43 6.52 16.90
CA ASN A 154 2.30 7.49 18.01
C ASN A 154 0.90 8.12 18.12
N GLY A 155 -0.12 7.58 17.44
CA GLY A 155 -1.52 8.01 17.53
C GLY A 155 -1.87 9.34 16.85
N ASP A 156 -0.90 9.97 16.18
CA ASP A 156 -1.09 11.30 15.57
C ASP A 156 -1.67 11.26 14.17
N LEU A 157 -1.79 10.08 13.58
CA LEU A 157 -2.19 9.91 12.19
C LEU A 157 -3.70 9.76 12.06
N LEU A 158 -4.30 10.65 11.28
CA LEU A 158 -5.64 10.44 10.73
C LEU A 158 -5.55 9.39 9.62
N ARG A 159 -6.36 8.34 9.72
CA ARG A 159 -6.41 7.23 8.77
C ARG A 159 -7.67 7.34 7.93
N GLY A 160 -7.49 7.44 6.63
CA GLY A 160 -8.56 7.46 5.65
C GLY A 160 -8.38 6.35 4.62
N LEU A 161 -9.44 6.05 3.89
CA LEU A 161 -9.42 5.11 2.76
C LEU A 161 -9.75 5.86 1.48
N GLY A 162 -9.21 5.37 0.38
CA GLY A 162 -9.49 5.82 -0.99
C GLY A 162 -9.92 4.64 -1.85
N TYR A 163 -10.18 4.91 -3.13
CA TYR A 163 -10.57 3.89 -4.10
C TYR A 163 -9.33 3.14 -4.61
N GLN A 164 -8.84 2.20 -3.82
CA GLN A 164 -7.67 1.37 -4.10
C GLN A 164 -7.99 -0.10 -3.83
N SER A 165 -7.18 -1.03 -4.36
CA SER A 165 -7.26 -2.42 -3.93
C SER A 165 -7.00 -2.54 -2.43
N THR A 166 -7.54 -3.58 -1.80
CA THR A 166 -7.26 -3.84 -0.38
C THR A 166 -5.77 -4.08 -0.16
N ALA A 167 -5.13 -4.80 -1.08
CA ALA A 167 -3.70 -5.06 -1.07
C ALA A 167 -2.87 -3.76 -1.08
N ASP A 168 -3.12 -2.87 -2.05
CA ASP A 168 -2.39 -1.61 -2.18
C ASP A 168 -2.65 -0.69 -0.98
N THR A 169 -3.88 -0.69 -0.46
CA THR A 169 -4.22 0.06 0.76
C THR A 169 -3.39 -0.40 1.96
N ILE A 170 -3.29 -1.72 2.20
CA ILE A 170 -2.48 -2.27 3.29
C ILE A 170 -1.00 -1.93 3.05
N LYS A 171 -0.51 -2.13 1.82
CA LYS A 171 0.87 -1.82 1.46
C LYS A 171 1.19 -0.35 1.72
N GLU A 172 0.48 0.58 1.09
CA GLU A 172 0.78 2.01 1.15
C GLU A 172 0.51 2.65 2.52
N LYS A 173 -0.61 2.28 3.17
CA LYS A 173 -1.05 2.96 4.40
C LYS A 173 -0.45 2.35 5.66
N LEU A 174 -0.04 1.09 5.62
CA LEU A 174 0.51 0.38 6.77
C LEU A 174 1.98 -0.01 6.56
N LEU A 175 2.26 -0.92 5.63
CA LEU A 175 3.60 -1.50 5.49
C LEU A 175 4.67 -0.47 5.09
N ASP A 176 4.38 0.37 4.10
CA ASP A 176 5.31 1.38 3.63
C ASP A 176 5.51 2.52 4.63
N ARG A 177 4.49 2.81 5.47
CA ARG A 177 4.54 3.90 6.44
C ARG A 177 5.08 3.50 7.81
N LEU A 178 4.72 2.31 8.27
CA LEU A 178 5.01 1.85 9.63
C LEU A 178 6.03 0.71 9.66
N GLY A 179 6.38 0.16 8.49
CA GLY A 179 7.20 -1.04 8.42
C GLY A 179 6.45 -2.28 8.92
N GLY A 180 7.19 -3.20 9.52
CA GLY A 180 6.63 -4.46 10.03
C GLY A 180 6.45 -5.51 8.94
N THR A 181 5.83 -6.62 9.30
CA THR A 181 5.65 -7.80 8.46
C THR A 181 4.21 -8.27 8.52
N LEU A 182 3.61 -8.49 7.34
CA LEU A 182 2.30 -9.10 7.22
C LEU A 182 2.46 -10.60 7.01
N THR A 183 1.88 -11.40 7.91
CA THR A 183 1.97 -12.87 7.83
C THR A 183 0.59 -13.50 7.89
N LEU A 184 0.48 -14.66 7.25
CA LEU A 184 -0.73 -15.45 7.24
C LEU A 184 -0.57 -16.63 8.19
N ARG A 185 -1.52 -16.79 9.11
CA ARG A 185 -1.59 -17.93 10.01
C ARG A 185 -2.96 -18.60 9.86
N ARG A 186 -2.94 -19.90 9.58
CA ARG A 186 -4.16 -20.68 9.41
C ARG A 186 -4.48 -21.49 10.67
N VAL A 187 -5.71 -21.37 11.14
CA VAL A 187 -6.22 -22.18 12.25
C VAL A 187 -7.54 -22.82 11.80
N GLY A 188 -7.51 -24.14 11.58
CA GLY A 188 -8.62 -24.83 10.93
C GLY A 188 -8.88 -24.32 9.52
N ASN A 189 -10.07 -23.82 9.27
CA ASN A 189 -10.46 -23.24 7.98
C ASN A 189 -10.43 -21.69 7.96
N ILE A 190 -9.83 -21.07 8.98
CA ILE A 190 -9.83 -19.62 9.14
C ILE A 190 -8.42 -19.11 8.88
N ASN A 191 -8.31 -18.11 8.00
CA ASN A 191 -7.09 -17.39 7.72
C ASN A 191 -7.01 -16.15 8.63
N TYR A 192 -5.98 -16.12 9.49
CA TYR A 192 -5.66 -14.97 10.32
C TYR A 192 -4.52 -14.18 9.69
N LEU A 193 -4.72 -12.88 9.56
CA LEU A 193 -3.70 -11.96 9.08
C LEU A 193 -3.06 -11.26 10.27
N ASP A 194 -1.81 -11.61 10.56
CA ASP A 194 -1.03 -11.02 11.64
C ASP A 194 -0.16 -9.89 11.08
N TYR A 195 -0.08 -8.75 11.79
CA TYR A 195 0.77 -7.61 11.42
C TYR A 195 1.76 -7.30 12.53
N LEU A 196 3.01 -7.72 12.33
CA LEU A 196 4.02 -7.82 13.37
C LEU A 196 5.18 -6.85 13.12
N SER A 197 5.62 -6.16 14.19
CA SER A 197 6.81 -5.31 14.16
C SER A 197 8.10 -6.12 13.99
N ASN A 198 8.14 -7.29 14.61
CA ASN A 198 9.22 -8.26 14.49
C ASN A 198 8.64 -9.63 14.17
N TYR A 199 9.26 -10.34 13.26
CA TYR A 199 8.86 -11.69 12.86
C TYR A 199 10.06 -12.61 12.77
N GLY A 200 9.88 -13.87 13.24
CA GLY A 200 10.91 -14.88 13.28
C GLY A 200 11.75 -14.84 14.55
N VAL A 201 12.70 -15.75 14.63
CA VAL A 201 13.58 -15.93 15.78
C VAL A 201 15.06 -15.94 15.35
N ASN A 202 15.95 -15.77 16.30
CA ASN A 202 17.38 -15.94 16.06
C ASN A 202 17.72 -17.42 15.98
N SER A 203 18.20 -17.88 14.83
CA SER A 203 18.68 -19.25 14.67
C SER A 203 20.13 -19.37 15.16
N GLU A 204 20.42 -20.49 15.79
CA GLU A 204 21.77 -20.83 16.21
C GLU A 204 22.62 -21.49 15.09
N THR A 205 21.96 -21.95 14.02
CA THR A 205 22.65 -22.51 12.86
C THR A 205 23.22 -21.40 12.00
N PRO A 206 24.54 -21.22 11.87
CA PRO A 206 25.12 -20.17 11.04
C PRO A 206 25.08 -20.52 9.55
N LEU A 207 25.06 -19.50 8.71
CA LEU A 207 25.42 -19.59 7.30
C LEU A 207 26.92 -19.33 7.17
N GLN A 208 27.68 -20.40 6.98
CA GLN A 208 29.13 -20.37 7.11
C GLN A 208 29.82 -20.90 5.86
N LEU A 209 30.88 -20.20 5.43
CA LEU A 209 31.77 -20.64 4.38
C LEU A 209 32.35 -22.04 4.76
N THR A 210 32.53 -22.90 3.76
CA THR A 210 33.01 -24.31 3.93
C THR A 210 32.02 -25.27 4.59
N LYS A 211 30.84 -24.82 4.99
CA LYS A 211 29.81 -25.66 5.60
C LYS A 211 28.52 -25.73 4.78
N ASN A 212 27.79 -24.63 4.69
CA ASN A 212 26.51 -24.56 4.01
C ASN A 212 26.35 -23.31 3.13
N LEU A 213 27.33 -22.41 3.14
CA LEU A 213 27.39 -21.25 2.27
C LEU A 213 28.12 -21.61 0.99
N LYS A 214 27.45 -21.61 -0.16
CA LYS A 214 28.02 -21.93 -1.47
C LYS A 214 28.54 -20.68 -2.17
N SER A 215 27.72 -19.64 -2.23
CA SER A 215 28.09 -18.33 -2.76
C SER A 215 27.40 -17.24 -1.96
N ALA A 216 28.01 -16.06 -1.92
CA ALA A 216 27.42 -14.89 -1.29
C ALA A 216 27.84 -13.63 -2.02
N THR A 217 26.89 -12.76 -2.27
CA THR A 217 27.10 -11.40 -2.76
C THR A 217 26.60 -10.46 -1.69
N ARG A 218 27.42 -9.50 -1.31
CA ARG A 218 27.07 -8.44 -0.36
C ARG A 218 27.01 -7.12 -1.10
N ASP A 219 25.83 -6.59 -1.27
CA ASP A 219 25.62 -5.31 -1.91
C ASP A 219 25.48 -4.23 -0.85
N ILE A 220 26.25 -3.16 -1.02
CA ILE A 220 26.12 -1.92 -0.25
C ILE A 220 25.77 -0.84 -1.26
N ASP A 221 24.53 -0.41 -1.25
CA ASP A 221 24.08 0.67 -2.11
C ASP A 221 23.98 1.95 -1.31
N ILE A 222 24.89 2.89 -1.58
CA ILE A 222 24.95 4.20 -0.96
C ILE A 222 24.45 5.31 -1.89
N SER A 223 23.99 4.96 -3.09
CA SER A 223 23.53 5.94 -4.08
C SER A 223 22.37 6.78 -3.58
N GLU A 224 21.58 6.23 -2.70
CA GLU A 224 20.42 6.86 -2.05
C GLU A 224 20.65 7.14 -0.56
N LEU A 225 21.90 7.05 -0.09
CA LEU A 225 22.24 7.31 1.31
C LEU A 225 22.39 8.80 1.55
N PHE A 226 21.56 9.35 2.41
CA PHE A 226 21.74 10.72 2.92
C PHE A 226 22.19 10.66 4.38
N THR A 227 23.33 11.29 4.68
CA THR A 227 23.84 11.40 6.05
C THR A 227 23.25 12.62 6.77
N ARG A 228 22.69 13.55 5.98
CA ARG A 228 21.88 14.69 6.42
C ARG A 228 20.63 14.77 5.55
N ILE A 229 19.49 15.07 6.14
CA ILE A 229 18.27 15.34 5.38
C ILE A 229 17.68 16.70 5.73
N VAL A 230 17.05 17.30 4.74
CA VAL A 230 16.15 18.45 4.90
C VAL A 230 14.73 17.93 4.73
N PRO A 231 14.03 17.64 5.84
CA PRO A 231 12.64 17.22 5.75
C PRO A 231 11.76 18.42 5.41
N VAL A 232 10.96 18.29 4.35
CA VAL A 232 10.01 19.31 3.92
C VAL A 232 8.60 18.76 3.93
N GLY A 233 7.68 19.61 4.36
CA GLY A 233 6.26 19.27 4.48
C GLY A 233 5.44 19.65 3.25
N GLN A 234 4.15 19.89 3.49
CA GLN A 234 3.21 20.37 2.47
C GLN A 234 3.62 21.76 1.95
N ASP A 235 3.25 22.07 0.71
CA ASP A 235 3.35 23.40 0.16
C ASP A 235 2.53 24.39 1.01
N ILE A 236 3.09 25.57 1.25
CA ILE A 236 2.39 26.68 1.87
C ILE A 236 1.69 27.45 0.73
N GLU A 237 0.38 27.56 0.81
CA GLU A 237 -0.36 28.40 -0.11
C GLU A 237 -0.07 29.86 0.22
N ASP A 238 0.71 30.50 -0.61
CA ASP A 238 0.94 31.95 -0.52
C ASP A 238 -0.21 32.65 -1.28
N THR A 239 -1.17 33.15 -0.52
CA THR A 239 -2.29 33.92 -1.06
C THR A 239 -1.93 35.39 -1.31
N SER A 240 -0.73 35.80 -0.99
CA SER A 240 -0.29 37.22 -1.08
C SER A 240 0.22 37.61 -2.47
N ASN A 241 0.52 36.65 -3.35
CA ASN A 241 1.01 36.91 -4.71
C ASN A 241 -0.03 36.53 -5.76
N THR A 242 -0.85 37.51 -6.14
CA THR A 242 -1.83 37.38 -7.23
C THR A 242 -1.21 37.60 -8.62
N ASP A 243 0.03 38.03 -8.70
CA ASP A 243 0.71 38.45 -9.94
C ASP A 243 1.73 37.45 -10.47
N ILE A 244 1.54 36.16 -10.22
CA ILE A 244 2.40 35.13 -10.81
C ILE A 244 1.98 34.95 -12.28
N GLU A 245 2.78 35.46 -13.19
CA GLU A 245 2.59 35.24 -14.63
C GLU A 245 2.63 33.73 -14.95
N VAL A 246 1.66 33.29 -15.73
CA VAL A 246 1.57 31.91 -16.21
C VAL A 246 2.80 31.62 -17.08
N GLY A 247 3.64 30.71 -16.63
CA GLY A 247 4.85 30.29 -17.35
C GLY A 247 6.17 30.59 -16.63
N THR A 248 6.14 31.21 -15.45
CA THR A 248 7.33 31.39 -14.62
C THR A 248 7.65 30.10 -13.86
N ASP A 249 8.91 29.67 -13.93
CA ASP A 249 9.39 28.53 -13.12
C ASP A 249 9.58 29.02 -11.68
N PHE A 250 8.72 28.58 -10.77
CA PHE A 250 8.79 28.94 -9.36
C PHE A 250 8.51 27.73 -8.46
N SER A 251 9.16 27.71 -7.31
CA SER A 251 8.94 26.72 -6.27
C SER A 251 8.12 27.33 -5.13
N ARG A 252 7.10 26.62 -4.66
CA ARG A 252 6.33 27.07 -3.50
C ARG A 252 7.10 26.82 -2.20
N PRO A 253 7.00 27.74 -1.22
CA PRO A 253 7.53 27.49 0.10
C PRO A 253 6.84 26.27 0.72
N LYS A 254 7.62 25.51 1.51
CA LYS A 254 7.13 24.30 2.18
C LYS A 254 7.26 24.45 3.69
N TYR A 255 6.44 23.70 4.44
CA TYR A 255 6.63 23.59 5.88
C TYR A 255 7.99 22.96 6.17
N THR A 256 8.77 23.58 7.07
CA THR A 256 10.09 23.12 7.51
C THR A 256 10.11 22.85 9.01
N ILE A 257 11.22 22.29 9.51
CA ILE A 257 11.39 21.95 10.93
C ILE A 257 12.08 23.07 11.75
N GLU A 258 12.46 24.16 11.13
CA GLU A 258 13.28 25.23 11.76
C GLU A 258 12.71 25.69 13.11
N LYS A 259 11.38 25.90 13.20
CA LYS A 259 10.70 26.38 14.41
C LYS A 259 10.83 25.45 15.62
N VAL A 260 11.07 24.16 15.39
CA VAL A 260 11.16 23.10 16.42
C VAL A 260 12.53 22.45 16.49
N ASN A 261 13.50 22.95 15.71
CA ASN A 261 14.83 22.38 15.57
C ASN A 261 15.95 23.42 15.80
N GLY A 262 15.71 24.42 16.64
CA GLY A 262 16.71 25.45 16.99
C GLY A 262 17.17 26.29 15.79
N GLY A 263 16.28 26.57 14.84
CA GLY A 263 16.56 27.35 13.64
C GLY A 263 17.26 26.57 12.51
N LYS A 264 17.50 25.26 12.67
CA LYS A 264 18.09 24.42 11.64
C LYS A 264 16.98 23.71 10.85
N ASN A 265 17.09 23.72 9.52
CA ASN A 265 16.15 23.04 8.62
C ASN A 265 16.53 21.58 8.32
N CYS A 266 17.63 21.06 8.87
CA CYS A 266 18.17 19.73 8.59
C CYS A 266 18.25 18.85 9.84
N LEU A 267 18.32 17.54 9.60
CA LEU A 267 18.54 16.48 10.61
C LEU A 267 19.76 15.69 10.19
N ASP A 268 20.62 15.36 11.14
CA ASP A 268 21.90 14.69 10.93
C ASP A 268 21.88 13.28 11.55
N ASP A 269 22.47 12.32 10.88
CA ASP A 269 22.95 11.07 11.46
C ASP A 269 24.48 11.16 11.64
N GLU A 270 24.91 11.50 12.84
CA GLU A 270 26.33 11.72 13.14
C GLU A 270 27.19 10.47 12.93
N ALA A 271 26.63 9.27 13.14
CA ALA A 271 27.32 8.02 12.93
C ALA A 271 27.59 7.78 11.43
N LEU A 272 26.61 8.05 10.59
CA LEU A 272 26.75 7.95 9.14
C LEU A 272 27.65 9.05 8.59
N ILE A 273 27.55 10.28 9.11
CA ILE A 273 28.44 11.40 8.72
C ILE A 273 29.89 11.04 9.02
N LYS A 274 30.18 10.52 10.19
CA LYS A 274 31.55 10.09 10.56
C LYS A 274 32.09 9.00 9.64
N LYS A 275 31.22 8.12 9.14
CA LYS A 275 31.62 6.97 8.31
C LYS A 275 31.72 7.30 6.82
N PHE A 276 30.79 8.08 6.29
CA PHE A 276 30.62 8.31 4.86
C PHE A 276 30.79 9.77 4.43
N GLY A 277 31.00 10.69 5.38
CA GLY A 277 31.02 12.12 5.11
C GLY A 277 29.61 12.72 5.06
N LEU A 278 29.54 14.01 4.72
CA LEU A 278 28.29 14.76 4.64
C LEU A 278 27.69 14.61 3.23
N ASN A 279 26.54 13.93 3.17
CA ASN A 279 25.68 13.85 1.97
C ASN A 279 24.27 14.31 2.34
N THR A 280 23.83 15.42 1.73
CA THR A 280 22.55 16.06 2.06
C THR A 280 21.50 15.75 1.02
N GLY A 281 20.33 15.28 1.47
CA GLY A 281 19.18 15.05 0.63
C GLY A 281 17.92 15.75 1.14
N ILE A 282 16.95 15.94 0.27
CA ILE A 282 15.63 16.46 0.61
C ILE A 282 14.65 15.30 0.71
N VAL A 283 13.94 15.22 1.84
CA VAL A 283 12.88 14.21 2.05
C VAL A 283 11.56 14.92 2.22
N GLU A 284 10.65 14.70 1.27
CA GLU A 284 9.36 15.36 1.23
C GLU A 284 8.27 14.53 1.91
N PHE A 285 7.53 15.17 2.81
CA PHE A 285 6.34 14.64 3.46
C PHE A 285 5.13 15.53 3.12
N SER A 286 4.66 15.44 1.87
CA SER A 286 3.71 16.35 1.23
C SER A 286 2.37 16.53 1.96
N ASN A 287 2.05 15.70 2.95
CA ASN A 287 0.81 15.76 3.73
C ASN A 287 1.02 16.24 5.18
N VAL A 288 2.21 16.76 5.51
CA VAL A 288 2.55 17.20 6.87
C VAL A 288 2.64 18.72 6.91
N LYS A 289 1.80 19.34 7.77
CA LYS A 289 1.81 20.77 8.05
C LYS A 289 2.46 21.12 9.40
N ASP A 290 2.55 20.15 10.31
CA ASP A 290 3.09 20.35 11.65
C ASP A 290 4.60 20.10 11.69
N PRO A 291 5.44 21.10 12.06
CA PRO A 291 6.88 20.96 12.13
C PRO A 291 7.38 19.87 13.09
N SER A 292 6.66 19.61 14.19
CA SER A 292 7.05 18.60 15.18
C SER A 292 6.83 17.18 14.63
N ILE A 293 5.72 16.98 13.92
CA ILE A 293 5.45 15.72 13.21
C ILE A 293 6.49 15.54 12.09
N LEU A 294 6.79 16.60 11.36
CA LEU A 294 7.78 16.59 10.28
C LEU A 294 9.18 16.19 10.78
N LYS A 295 9.62 16.80 11.89
CA LYS A 295 10.90 16.46 12.55
C LYS A 295 10.93 14.98 12.98
N ARG A 296 9.87 14.50 13.63
CA ARG A 296 9.80 13.10 14.08
C ARG A 296 9.85 12.12 12.92
N ARG A 297 9.14 12.41 11.82
CA ARG A 297 9.18 11.58 10.60
C ARG A 297 10.54 11.59 9.94
N GLY A 298 11.19 12.74 9.89
CA GLY A 298 12.57 12.85 9.38
C GLY A 298 13.56 12.02 10.19
N LEU A 299 13.49 12.07 11.53
CA LEU A 299 14.33 11.25 12.40
C LEU A 299 14.08 9.75 12.22
N GLN A 300 12.82 9.35 12.09
CA GLN A 300 12.47 7.96 11.83
C GLN A 300 13.00 7.51 10.46
N TRP A 301 12.87 8.35 9.44
CA TRP A 301 13.40 8.07 8.10
C TRP A 301 14.92 7.87 8.11
N LEU A 302 15.70 8.74 8.79
CA LEU A 302 17.14 8.59 8.95
C LEU A 302 17.51 7.27 9.65
N LYS A 303 16.79 6.92 10.70
CA LYS A 303 17.00 5.66 11.42
C LYS A 303 16.70 4.43 10.55
N ASP A 304 15.62 4.48 9.80
CA ASP A 304 15.23 3.38 8.91
C ASP A 304 16.22 3.21 7.75
N GLN A 305 16.76 4.33 7.23
CA GLN A 305 17.76 4.33 6.18
C GLN A 305 19.05 3.60 6.59
N SER A 306 19.52 3.79 7.83
CA SER A 306 20.75 3.17 8.31
C SER A 306 20.69 1.62 8.31
N LEU A 307 19.48 1.07 8.39
CA LEU A 307 19.24 -0.38 8.33
C LEU A 307 19.17 -0.93 6.90
N MET A 308 19.03 -0.06 5.88
CA MET A 308 18.77 -0.46 4.49
C MET A 308 20.02 -0.65 3.63
N LEU A 309 21.20 -0.31 4.15
CA LEU A 309 22.43 -0.20 3.38
C LEU A 309 23.01 -1.52 2.89
N VAL A 310 22.64 -2.62 3.50
CA VAL A 310 23.28 -3.92 3.24
C VAL A 310 22.26 -4.98 2.87
N THR A 311 22.45 -5.56 1.70
CA THR A 311 21.69 -6.73 1.27
C THR A 311 22.67 -7.84 0.92
N TRP A 312 22.39 -9.03 1.40
CA TRP A 312 23.11 -10.23 1.02
C TRP A 312 22.22 -11.10 0.15
N THR A 313 22.75 -11.52 -1.00
CA THR A 313 22.22 -12.63 -1.79
C THR A 313 23.12 -13.83 -1.56
N VAL A 314 22.55 -14.90 -1.05
CA VAL A 314 23.28 -16.08 -0.59
C VAL A 314 22.74 -17.33 -1.23
N GLU A 315 23.60 -18.10 -1.91
CA GLU A 315 23.29 -19.49 -2.24
C GLU A 315 23.78 -20.39 -1.10
N ALA A 316 22.86 -21.15 -0.53
CA ALA A 316 23.17 -22.04 0.60
C ALA A 316 22.68 -23.47 0.34
N ILE A 317 23.24 -24.39 1.11
CA ILE A 317 22.79 -25.78 1.17
C ILE A 317 21.92 -25.93 2.41
N GLU A 318 20.70 -26.44 2.22
CA GLU A 318 19.73 -26.72 3.27
C GLU A 318 20.13 -27.98 4.05
N LEU A 319 21.02 -27.82 5.01
CA LEU A 319 21.56 -28.95 5.80
C LEU A 319 20.47 -29.72 6.54
N GLY A 320 19.42 -29.05 6.97
CA GLY A 320 18.29 -29.68 7.66
C GLY A 320 17.53 -30.71 6.83
N LEU A 321 17.71 -30.72 5.50
CA LEU A 321 17.18 -31.79 4.63
C LEU A 321 18.09 -33.02 4.58
N LEU A 322 19.39 -32.84 4.86
CA LEU A 322 20.39 -33.87 4.80
C LEU A 322 20.61 -34.53 6.20
N ASP A 323 20.57 -33.70 7.24
CA ASP A 323 20.82 -34.12 8.63
C ASP A 323 19.84 -33.40 9.56
N LYS A 324 19.04 -34.19 10.30
CA LYS A 324 18.02 -33.70 11.24
C LYS A 324 18.57 -32.92 12.43
N ARG A 325 19.86 -32.93 12.67
CA ARG A 325 20.52 -32.11 13.70
C ARG A 325 20.55 -30.62 13.36
N TYR A 326 20.38 -30.29 12.08
CA TYR A 326 20.30 -28.91 11.63
C TYR A 326 18.86 -28.49 11.42
N GLU A 327 18.57 -27.26 11.80
CA GLU A 327 17.29 -26.63 11.51
C GLU A 327 17.18 -26.30 10.02
N LEU A 328 15.95 -26.30 9.50
CA LEU A 328 15.68 -25.75 8.16
C LEU A 328 15.85 -24.24 8.20
N ILE A 329 16.42 -23.70 7.12
CA ILE A 329 16.45 -22.25 6.93
C ILE A 329 15.02 -21.77 6.72
N THR A 330 14.54 -21.01 7.70
CA THR A 330 13.15 -20.53 7.76
C THR A 330 13.08 -19.07 7.41
N LEU A 331 12.13 -18.70 6.54
CA LEU A 331 11.83 -17.33 6.21
C LEU A 331 11.46 -16.54 7.47
N GLY A 332 12.03 -15.35 7.62
CA GLY A 332 11.82 -14.49 8.79
C GLY A 332 12.81 -14.71 9.93
N ASN A 333 13.46 -15.87 10.00
CA ASN A 333 14.48 -16.08 11.02
C ASN A 333 15.78 -15.34 10.68
N SER A 334 16.51 -14.95 11.74
CA SER A 334 17.81 -14.28 11.62
C SER A 334 18.93 -15.27 11.78
N TYR A 335 19.87 -15.26 10.85
CA TYR A 335 21.03 -16.13 10.79
C TYR A 335 22.32 -15.33 10.90
N LYS A 336 23.31 -15.93 11.56
CA LYS A 336 24.67 -15.42 11.57
C LYS A 336 25.32 -15.78 10.25
N VAL A 337 25.65 -14.77 9.42
CA VAL A 337 26.40 -14.95 8.17
C VAL A 337 27.87 -14.78 8.49
N ASP A 338 28.66 -15.83 8.30
CA ASP A 338 30.10 -15.87 8.60
C ASP A 338 30.88 -16.11 7.30
N ASN A 339 31.35 -15.01 6.73
CA ASN A 339 32.25 -15.03 5.58
C ASN A 339 33.28 -13.90 5.72
N GLN A 340 34.39 -14.20 6.37
CA GLN A 340 35.46 -13.25 6.70
C GLN A 340 36.10 -12.62 5.45
N PHE A 341 36.05 -13.26 4.29
CA PHE A 341 36.64 -12.76 3.05
C PHE A 341 35.78 -11.68 2.36
N ILE A 342 34.47 -11.66 2.62
CA ILE A 342 33.57 -10.66 2.06
C ILE A 342 33.32 -9.55 3.10
N TYR A 343 33.04 -9.96 4.36
CA TYR A 343 32.80 -9.06 5.47
C TYR A 343 32.88 -9.83 6.80
N ALA A 344 33.03 -9.09 7.90
CA ALA A 344 32.92 -9.65 9.23
C ALA A 344 31.53 -10.26 9.47
N VAL A 345 31.39 -10.99 10.56
CA VAL A 345 30.17 -11.68 10.95
C VAL A 345 29.01 -10.71 11.16
N GLU A 346 27.92 -10.89 10.43
CA GLU A 346 26.66 -10.17 10.60
C GLU A 346 25.52 -11.13 10.94
N ARG A 347 24.57 -10.68 11.79
CA ARG A 347 23.32 -11.40 12.04
C ARG A 347 22.19 -10.66 11.30
N LEU A 348 21.59 -11.31 10.33
CA LEU A 348 20.62 -10.71 9.42
C LEU A 348 19.42 -11.63 9.22
N GLN A 349 18.26 -11.04 8.97
CA GLN A 349 17.01 -11.75 8.75
C GLN A 349 16.90 -12.23 7.30
N VAL A 350 16.41 -13.46 7.09
CA VAL A 350 16.04 -13.99 5.78
C VAL A 350 14.69 -13.39 5.38
N ILE A 351 14.69 -12.54 4.35
CA ILE A 351 13.49 -11.85 3.85
C ILE A 351 12.88 -12.51 2.61
N GLU A 352 13.69 -13.26 1.86
CA GLU A 352 13.23 -14.07 0.74
C GLU A 352 13.98 -15.39 0.68
N LYS A 353 13.28 -16.44 0.25
CA LYS A 353 13.84 -17.77 0.05
C LYS A 353 13.32 -18.37 -1.24
N LYS A 354 14.22 -18.76 -2.15
CA LYS A 354 13.93 -19.47 -3.39
C LYS A 354 14.53 -20.84 -3.39
N PHE A 355 13.80 -21.81 -3.89
CA PHE A 355 14.30 -23.17 -4.11
C PHE A 355 13.43 -23.92 -5.10
N SER A 356 14.01 -24.98 -5.72
CA SER A 356 13.26 -25.94 -6.52
C SER A 356 12.85 -27.12 -5.66
N ILE A 357 11.61 -27.61 -5.80
CA ILE A 357 11.19 -28.86 -5.11
C ILE A 357 11.89 -30.08 -5.66
N LEU A 358 12.51 -29.98 -6.84
CA LEU A 358 13.29 -31.06 -7.46
C LEU A 358 14.70 -31.12 -6.87
N GLU A 359 15.26 -29.97 -6.48
CA GLU A 359 16.57 -29.84 -5.84
C GLU A 359 16.48 -29.02 -4.54
N PRO A 360 15.69 -29.46 -3.54
CA PRO A 360 15.33 -28.65 -2.41
C PRO A 360 16.48 -28.31 -1.44
N GLN A 361 17.61 -29.02 -1.58
CA GLN A 361 18.84 -28.75 -0.84
C GLN A 361 19.55 -27.48 -1.30
N LYS A 362 19.31 -27.01 -2.52
CA LYS A 362 19.86 -25.76 -3.05
C LYS A 362 18.86 -24.62 -2.80
N VAL A 363 19.25 -23.68 -1.98
CA VAL A 363 18.40 -22.51 -1.67
C VAL A 363 19.14 -21.23 -1.99
N THR A 364 18.41 -20.27 -2.54
CA THR A 364 18.86 -18.89 -2.70
C THR A 364 18.10 -18.03 -1.69
N LEU A 365 18.85 -17.27 -0.90
CA LEU A 365 18.32 -16.44 0.17
C LEU A 365 18.63 -14.98 -0.12
N THR A 366 17.66 -14.11 0.10
CA THR A 366 17.90 -12.67 0.27
C THR A 366 17.86 -12.39 1.76
N ILE A 367 18.95 -11.88 2.29
CA ILE A 367 19.13 -11.63 3.73
C ILE A 367 19.46 -10.16 3.92
N GLY A 368 18.84 -9.52 4.89
CA GLY A 368 19.08 -8.11 5.17
C GLY A 368 17.83 -7.39 5.63
N SER A 369 17.83 -6.08 5.54
CA SER A 369 16.63 -5.29 5.82
C SER A 369 15.70 -5.26 4.60
N LYS A 370 14.40 -5.17 4.85
CA LYS A 370 13.41 -4.93 3.80
C LYS A 370 13.73 -3.62 3.10
N LYS A 371 14.08 -3.68 1.81
CA LYS A 371 14.34 -2.48 1.01
C LYS A 371 13.04 -1.68 0.85
N LYS A 372 12.94 -0.51 1.46
CA LYS A 372 12.20 0.60 0.86
C LYS A 372 13.19 1.32 -0.07
N LYS A 373 13.00 1.20 -1.37
CA LYS A 373 13.77 2.03 -2.30
C LYS A 373 13.27 3.46 -2.16
N LEU A 374 14.17 4.44 -2.16
CA LEU A 374 13.82 5.86 -2.30
C LEU A 374 12.95 6.08 -3.55
N THR A 375 13.19 5.30 -4.62
CA THR A 375 12.33 5.23 -5.81
C THR A 375 10.89 4.85 -5.50
N ASP A 376 10.62 4.00 -4.52
CA ASP A 376 9.24 3.67 -4.12
C ASP A 376 8.59 4.86 -3.40
N TYR A 377 9.34 5.57 -2.58
CA TYR A 377 8.91 6.83 -1.95
C TYR A 377 8.70 7.95 -2.98
N GLN A 378 9.63 8.10 -3.94
CA GLN A 378 9.52 9.08 -5.01
C GLN A 378 8.40 8.76 -6.00
N ASN A 379 8.13 7.48 -6.25
CA ASN A 379 6.98 7.04 -7.05
C ASN A 379 5.66 7.28 -6.33
N GLU A 380 5.60 7.13 -5.02
CA GLU A 380 4.44 7.54 -4.21
C GLU A 380 4.22 9.05 -4.28
N ILE A 381 5.28 9.85 -4.16
CA ILE A 381 5.21 11.31 -4.30
C ILE A 381 4.76 11.70 -5.71
N LYS A 382 5.29 11.06 -6.76
CA LYS A 382 4.86 11.29 -8.15
C LYS A 382 3.40 10.90 -8.38
N ALA A 383 2.93 9.79 -7.81
CA ALA A 383 1.54 9.38 -7.88
C ALA A 383 0.61 10.38 -7.14
N ILE A 384 1.04 10.89 -5.99
CA ILE A 384 0.32 11.94 -5.26
C ILE A 384 0.34 13.26 -6.04
N GLN A 385 1.49 13.64 -6.64
CA GLN A 385 1.61 14.83 -7.48
C GLN A 385 0.75 14.73 -8.75
N SER A 386 0.66 13.56 -9.40
CA SER A 386 -0.21 13.36 -10.56
C SER A 386 -1.69 13.48 -10.18
N ASN A 387 -2.08 13.00 -9.01
CA ASN A 387 -3.42 13.19 -8.47
C ASN A 387 -3.69 14.66 -8.11
N LEU A 388 -2.71 15.38 -7.58
CA LEU A 388 -2.81 16.80 -7.29
C LEU A 388 -2.91 17.64 -8.58
N VAL A 389 -2.19 17.27 -9.64
CA VAL A 389 -2.29 17.88 -10.98
C VAL A 389 -3.69 17.66 -11.56
N ASN A 390 -4.28 16.49 -11.38
CA ASN A 390 -5.65 16.22 -11.79
C ASN A 390 -6.66 17.07 -11.00
N VAL A 391 -6.52 17.18 -9.69
CA VAL A 391 -7.35 18.05 -8.85
C VAL A 391 -7.17 19.53 -9.27
N LYS A 392 -5.94 19.97 -9.56
CA LYS A 392 -5.70 21.32 -10.12
C LYS A 392 -6.38 21.54 -11.48
N LYS A 393 -6.32 20.57 -12.39
CA LYS A 393 -7.02 20.65 -13.68
C LYS A 393 -8.54 20.80 -13.49
N PHE A 394 -9.14 20.07 -12.56
CA PHE A 394 -10.56 20.22 -12.21
C PHE A 394 -10.87 21.58 -11.57
N ALA A 395 -10.01 22.06 -10.68
CA ALA A 395 -10.16 23.39 -10.08
C ALA A 395 -10.00 24.52 -11.12
N THR A 396 -9.02 24.42 -12.03
CA THR A 396 -8.82 25.38 -13.11
C THR A 396 -9.97 25.37 -14.11
N ALA A 397 -10.50 24.19 -14.48
CA ALA A 397 -11.71 24.08 -15.31
C ALA A 397 -12.93 24.69 -14.59
N GLY A 398 -13.05 24.49 -13.27
CA GLY A 398 -14.09 25.13 -12.46
C GLY A 398 -13.99 26.66 -12.45
N VAL A 399 -12.76 27.20 -12.31
CA VAL A 399 -12.52 28.65 -12.35
C VAL A 399 -12.82 29.24 -13.78
N GLN A 400 -12.47 28.52 -14.84
CA GLN A 400 -12.79 28.93 -16.21
C GLN A 400 -14.31 28.95 -16.44
N ASN A 401 -15.04 27.95 -15.96
CA ASN A 401 -16.50 27.93 -16.04
C ASN A 401 -17.14 29.07 -15.24
N ILE A 402 -16.59 29.41 -14.08
CA ILE A 402 -17.07 30.57 -13.30
C ILE A 402 -16.76 31.88 -14.03
N SER A 403 -15.59 32.02 -14.66
CA SER A 403 -15.25 33.19 -15.46
C SER A 403 -16.16 33.38 -16.71
N GLU A 404 -16.53 32.25 -17.35
CA GLU A 404 -17.53 32.29 -18.44
C GLU A 404 -18.93 32.68 -17.95
N LEU A 405 -19.32 32.23 -16.76
CA LEU A 405 -20.59 32.60 -16.14
C LEU A 405 -20.61 34.09 -15.77
N ILE A 406 -19.52 34.62 -15.25
CA ILE A 406 -19.36 36.05 -14.95
C ILE A 406 -19.46 36.89 -16.24
N LYS A 407 -18.76 36.46 -17.30
CA LYS A 407 -18.88 37.16 -18.62
C LYS A 407 -20.31 37.15 -19.16
N ARG A 408 -21.02 36.04 -19.07
CA ARG A 408 -22.43 35.95 -19.48
C ARG A 408 -23.32 36.83 -18.61
N GLN A 409 -23.00 36.98 -17.33
CA GLN A 409 -23.70 37.86 -16.42
C GLN A 409 -23.44 39.33 -16.78
N GLU A 410 -22.20 39.71 -17.11
CA GLU A 410 -21.86 41.07 -17.60
C GLU A 410 -22.50 41.38 -18.95
N GLU A 411 -22.57 40.42 -19.88
CA GLU A 411 -23.31 40.56 -21.15
C GLU A 411 -24.82 40.73 -20.90
N PHE A 412 -25.37 39.97 -19.95
CA PHE A 412 -26.78 40.10 -19.58
C PHE A 412 -27.10 41.45 -18.90
N ASP A 413 -26.20 41.94 -18.04
CA ASP A 413 -26.33 43.24 -17.38
C ASP A 413 -26.19 44.39 -18.39
N ASN A 414 -25.33 44.26 -19.42
CA ASN A 414 -25.21 45.20 -20.52
C ASN A 414 -26.48 45.20 -21.41
N ASP A 415 -26.99 44.03 -21.75
CA ASP A 415 -28.27 43.93 -22.50
C ASP A 415 -29.45 44.51 -21.69
N LEU A 416 -29.42 44.29 -20.37
CA LEU A 416 -30.42 44.87 -19.46
C LEU A 416 -30.32 46.41 -19.43
N SER A 417 -29.11 46.99 -19.45
CA SER A 417 -28.87 48.43 -19.48
C SER A 417 -29.29 49.06 -20.81
N VAL A 418 -29.06 48.35 -21.96
CA VAL A 418 -29.53 48.74 -23.29
C VAL A 418 -31.06 48.67 -23.38
N GLN A 419 -31.68 47.65 -22.79
CA GLN A 419 -33.14 47.59 -22.69
C GLN A 419 -33.72 48.69 -21.78
N SER A 420 -33.07 48.99 -20.65
CA SER A 420 -33.43 50.07 -19.75
C SER A 420 -33.37 51.44 -20.45
N SER A 421 -32.33 51.70 -21.26
CA SER A 421 -32.23 52.94 -22.05
C SER A 421 -33.30 53.05 -23.20
N LYS A 422 -33.76 51.94 -23.77
CA LYS A 422 -34.85 51.84 -24.68
C LYS A 422 -36.23 52.08 -24.00
N VAL A 423 -36.32 51.65 -22.73
CA VAL A 423 -37.57 51.90 -21.95
C VAL A 423 -37.69 53.33 -21.49
N SER A 424 -36.54 54.02 -21.18
CA SER A 424 -36.62 55.46 -20.86
C SER A 424 -37.01 56.34 -22.06
N SER A 425 -36.94 55.85 -23.31
CA SER A 425 -37.45 56.53 -24.49
C SER A 425 -38.96 56.29 -24.75
N LEU A 426 -39.59 55.53 -23.89
CA LEU A 426 -41.01 55.19 -23.89
C LEU A 426 -41.74 55.80 -22.66
N GLU A 427 -41.23 56.92 -22.14
CA GLU A 427 -41.72 57.56 -20.88
C GLU A 427 -43.16 57.94 -20.85
N ASP A 428 -43.86 57.94 -21.93
CA ASP A 428 -45.34 58.28 -22.03
C ASP A 428 -46.25 57.08 -21.71
N LEU A 429 -45.65 55.85 -21.52
CA LEU A 429 -46.40 54.62 -21.17
C LEU A 429 -46.06 54.08 -19.76
N THR A 430 -45.35 54.85 -18.95
CA THR A 430 -44.63 54.32 -17.81
C THR A 430 -45.32 54.38 -16.43
N SER A 431 -46.55 54.93 -16.32
CA SER A 431 -47.20 54.87 -15.00
C SER A 431 -47.69 53.48 -14.62
N GLU A 432 -48.07 52.64 -15.59
CA GLU A 432 -48.43 51.24 -15.34
C GLU A 432 -47.23 50.33 -15.16
N LEU A 433 -46.10 50.57 -15.86
CA LEU A 433 -44.91 49.77 -15.78
C LEU A 433 -44.13 49.99 -14.47
N SER A 434 -44.10 51.24 -13.97
CA SER A 434 -43.49 51.60 -12.69
C SER A 434 -44.16 50.90 -11.50
N THR A 435 -45.51 50.75 -11.59
CA THR A 435 -46.27 50.02 -10.57
C THR A 435 -45.91 48.54 -10.60
N THR A 436 -45.82 47.96 -11.80
CA THR A 436 -45.47 46.53 -11.97
C THR A 436 -44.01 46.24 -11.53
N VAL A 437 -43.05 47.16 -11.77
CA VAL A 437 -41.67 47.02 -11.31
C VAL A 437 -41.59 47.15 -9.78
N THR A 438 -42.40 48.06 -9.19
CA THR A 438 -42.46 48.19 -7.73
C THR A 438 -43.05 46.95 -7.08
N GLU A 439 -44.12 46.40 -7.61
CA GLU A 439 -44.75 45.16 -7.15
C GLU A 439 -43.78 43.95 -7.28
N SER A 440 -43.03 43.88 -8.40
CA SER A 440 -41.99 42.82 -8.60
C SER A 440 -40.86 42.94 -7.58
N THR A 441 -40.42 44.17 -7.26
CA THR A 441 -39.36 44.40 -6.27
C THR A 441 -39.82 44.00 -4.85
N GLU A 442 -41.08 44.28 -4.52
CA GLU A 442 -41.66 43.83 -3.24
C GLU A 442 -41.83 42.29 -3.21
N ALA A 443 -42.26 41.68 -4.33
CA ALA A 443 -42.34 40.23 -4.46
C ALA A 443 -40.94 39.56 -4.31
N PHE A 444 -39.89 40.17 -4.89
CA PHE A 444 -38.51 39.70 -4.71
C PHE A 444 -38.00 39.86 -3.27
N LYS A 445 -38.31 40.94 -2.59
CA LYS A 445 -38.00 41.11 -1.16
C LYS A 445 -38.70 40.07 -0.32
N GLN A 446 -39.99 39.80 -0.63
CA GLN A 446 -40.72 38.73 0.03
C GLN A 446 -40.09 37.37 -0.22
N LEU A 447 -39.72 37.05 -1.46
CA LEU A 447 -39.06 35.81 -1.84
C LEU A 447 -37.67 35.67 -1.17
N ALA A 448 -36.91 36.78 -1.07
CA ALA A 448 -35.62 36.80 -0.36
C ALA A 448 -35.79 36.57 1.15
N SER A 449 -36.85 37.17 1.74
CA SER A 449 -37.23 36.94 3.12
C SER A 449 -37.63 35.47 3.39
N ASP A 450 -38.45 34.92 2.47
CA ASP A 450 -38.90 33.53 2.55
C ASP A 450 -37.73 32.54 2.33
N LEU A 451 -36.78 32.89 1.42
CA LEU A 451 -35.57 32.12 1.25
C LEU A 451 -34.65 32.15 2.50
N THR A 452 -34.53 33.32 3.11
CA THR A 452 -33.78 33.48 4.37
C THR A 452 -34.44 32.68 5.49
N ASN A 453 -35.74 32.72 5.63
CA ASN A 453 -36.50 31.94 6.59
C ASN A 453 -36.38 30.42 6.30
N THR A 454 -36.32 30.04 5.03
CA THR A 454 -36.13 28.66 4.62
C THR A 454 -34.70 28.17 4.99
N VAL A 455 -33.68 29.00 4.74
CA VAL A 455 -32.31 28.72 5.12
C VAL A 455 -32.16 28.61 6.65
N GLU A 456 -32.82 29.49 7.41
CA GLU A 456 -32.84 29.39 8.87
C GLU A 456 -33.57 28.13 9.37
N SER A 457 -34.68 27.76 8.72
CA SER A 457 -35.43 26.55 9.08
C SER A 457 -34.62 25.27 8.74
N VAL A 458 -33.89 25.29 7.63
CA VAL A 458 -32.95 24.19 7.28
C VAL A 458 -31.80 24.13 8.29
N GLY A 459 -31.27 25.28 8.73
CA GLY A 459 -30.23 25.34 9.76
C GLY A 459 -30.71 24.83 11.12
N THR A 460 -31.97 25.16 11.51
CA THR A 460 -32.58 24.58 12.71
C THR A 460 -32.85 23.08 12.60
N ALA A 461 -33.38 22.64 11.44
CA ALA A 461 -33.59 21.21 11.19
C ALA A 461 -32.26 20.43 11.18
N GLN A 462 -31.18 21.03 10.63
CA GLN A 462 -29.83 20.45 10.68
C GLN A 462 -29.31 20.34 12.11
N THR A 463 -29.61 21.34 12.96
CA THR A 463 -29.24 21.34 14.37
C THR A 463 -30.06 20.31 15.16
N GLU A 464 -31.35 20.19 14.88
CA GLU A 464 -32.24 19.19 15.47
C GLU A 464 -31.86 17.77 15.02
N MET A 465 -31.53 17.58 13.73
CA MET A 465 -31.08 16.30 13.19
C MET A 465 -29.74 15.88 13.80
N LYS A 466 -28.83 16.85 14.01
CA LYS A 466 -27.57 16.59 14.72
C LYS A 466 -27.82 16.19 16.17
N LYS A 467 -28.73 16.85 16.85
CA LYS A 467 -29.15 16.53 18.22
C LYS A 467 -29.82 15.15 18.32
N ALA A 468 -30.69 14.81 17.34
CA ALA A 468 -31.32 13.51 17.27
C ALA A 468 -30.29 12.40 16.97
N LEU A 469 -29.28 12.70 16.15
CA LEU A 469 -28.16 11.79 15.86
C LEU A 469 -27.31 11.55 17.12
N ASP A 470 -26.98 12.60 17.86
CA ASP A 470 -26.25 12.50 19.12
C ASP A 470 -27.04 11.72 20.19
N ASP A 471 -28.35 11.89 20.22
CA ASP A 471 -29.25 11.11 21.12
C ASP A 471 -29.37 9.65 20.69
N LEU A 472 -29.37 9.39 19.39
CA LEU A 472 -29.35 8.02 18.84
C LEU A 472 -28.04 7.32 19.18
N ILE A 473 -26.91 8.02 19.02
CA ILE A 473 -25.57 7.52 19.41
C ILE A 473 -25.56 7.17 20.90
N LYS A 474 -26.04 8.07 21.79
CA LYS A 474 -26.13 7.78 23.21
C LYS A 474 -27.07 6.62 23.58
N ARG A 475 -28.11 6.38 22.78
CA ARG A 475 -29.01 5.24 22.99
C ARG A 475 -28.39 3.93 22.50
N VAL A 476 -27.63 3.95 21.41
CA VAL A 476 -26.85 2.80 20.93
C VAL A 476 -25.77 2.44 21.95
N GLU A 477 -25.00 3.42 22.46
CA GLU A 477 -24.00 3.19 23.51
C GLU A 477 -24.61 2.64 24.83
N LYS A 478 -25.90 2.89 25.08
CA LYS A 478 -26.63 2.33 26.23
C LYS A 478 -27.15 0.89 25.96
N LEU A 479 -27.28 0.48 24.73
CA LEU A 479 -27.71 -0.88 24.35
C LEU A 479 -26.52 -1.84 24.18
N GLU A 480 -25.30 -1.31 24.07
CA GLU A 480 -24.06 -2.08 24.03
C GLU A 480 -23.44 -2.32 25.43
N LYS A 481 -24.03 -1.78 26.49
CA LYS A 481 -23.73 -2.07 27.90
C LYS A 481 -24.82 -2.99 28.50
#